data_26a89670a81e909ae2f619e0a5afdf56
#
_entry.id   26a89670a81e909ae2f619e0a5afdf56
#
_cell.length_a   1.000
_cell.length_b   1.000
_cell.length_c   1.000
_cell.angle_alpha   90.00
_cell.angle_beta   90.00
_cell.angle_gamma   90.00
#
_symmetry.space_group_name_H-M   'P 1'
#
loop_
_entity.id
_entity.type
_entity.pdbx_description
1 polymer ?
#
loop_
_entity_poly.entity_id
_entity_poly.type
_entity_poly.pdbx_seq_one_letter_code
_entity_poly.pdbx_strand_id
1 'polypeptide(L)'
;MADIADMEENACQKMCKHCGILRKKTIRNFAKQFEYEPKIENEDRWKPLGKYIICGMGGSHLQGDVMQNAVPGIDLSVHQYDGLPHWPEEVLKQTLIIASSYSGNTEEVVSFAAKLS
;
A
#
# COMPACT_ATOMS: atom_id res chain seq x y z
N MET A 1 -14.73 -46.31 -12.15
CA MET A 1 -14.60 -45.43 -10.97
C MET A 1 -13.30 -44.66 -11.14
N ALA A 2 -13.40 -43.36 -11.44
CA ALA A 2 -12.22 -42.52 -11.45
C ALA A 2 -11.73 -42.34 -10.02
N ASP A 3 -10.44 -42.57 -9.77
CA ASP A 3 -9.82 -42.47 -8.46
C ASP A 3 -9.89 -41.01 -7.98
N ILE A 4 -10.21 -40.76 -6.71
CA ILE A 4 -10.30 -39.42 -6.13
C ILE A 4 -8.97 -38.68 -6.33
N ALA A 5 -7.84 -39.39 -6.30
CA ALA A 5 -6.52 -38.88 -6.59
C ALA A 5 -6.39 -38.29 -8.01
N ASP A 6 -6.96 -38.94 -9.03
CA ASP A 6 -6.94 -38.47 -10.42
C ASP A 6 -7.81 -37.20 -10.61
N MET A 7 -8.85 -37.05 -9.82
CA MET A 7 -9.71 -35.85 -9.86
C MET A 7 -9.04 -34.63 -9.19
N GLU A 8 -8.28 -34.85 -8.11
CA GLU A 8 -7.54 -33.78 -7.41
C GLU A 8 -6.33 -33.32 -8.23
N GLU A 9 -5.63 -34.22 -8.89
CA GLU A 9 -4.47 -33.89 -9.74
C GLU A 9 -4.90 -33.10 -10.98
N ASN A 10 -6.03 -33.48 -11.60
CA ASN A 10 -6.63 -32.73 -12.73
C ASN A 10 -7.13 -31.35 -12.33
N ALA A 11 -7.72 -31.19 -11.14
CA ALA A 11 -8.16 -29.89 -10.63
C ALA A 11 -6.95 -28.97 -10.33
N CYS A 12 -5.90 -29.52 -9.73
CA CYS A 12 -4.66 -28.80 -9.46
C CYS A 12 -3.95 -28.35 -10.75
N GLN A 13 -3.87 -29.22 -11.75
CA GLN A 13 -3.26 -28.88 -13.06
C GLN A 13 -4.08 -27.84 -13.82
N LYS A 14 -5.41 -27.86 -13.76
CA LYS A 14 -6.26 -26.82 -14.34
C LYS A 14 -6.09 -25.48 -13.63
N MET A 15 -6.03 -25.48 -12.30
CA MET A 15 -5.79 -24.29 -11.51
C MET A 15 -4.39 -23.72 -11.76
N CYS A 16 -3.34 -24.54 -11.82
CA CYS A 16 -1.99 -24.11 -12.16
C CYS A 16 -1.87 -23.51 -13.56
N LYS A 17 -2.54 -24.08 -14.56
CA LYS A 17 -2.58 -23.50 -15.92
C LYS A 17 -3.26 -22.15 -15.95
N HIS A 18 -4.39 -22.01 -15.27
CA HIS A 18 -5.12 -20.74 -15.18
C HIS A 18 -4.31 -19.66 -14.42
N CYS A 19 -3.73 -20.00 -13.28
CA CYS A 19 -2.81 -19.13 -12.52
C CYS A 19 -1.59 -18.72 -13.35
N GLY A 20 -1.00 -19.66 -14.13
CA GLY A 20 0.14 -19.36 -14.98
C GLY A 20 -0.19 -18.37 -16.11
N ILE A 21 -1.37 -18.47 -16.70
CA ILE A 21 -1.85 -17.53 -17.73
C ILE A 21 -2.13 -16.15 -17.12
N LEU A 22 -2.78 -16.10 -15.96
CA LEU A 22 -3.05 -14.86 -15.25
C LEU A 22 -1.75 -14.15 -14.84
N ARG A 23 -0.79 -14.87 -14.30
CA ARG A 23 0.53 -14.31 -13.95
C ARG A 23 1.26 -13.73 -15.16
N LYS A 24 1.30 -14.46 -16.28
CA LYS A 24 1.93 -13.96 -17.52
C LYS A 24 1.25 -12.70 -18.03
N LYS A 25 -0.08 -12.61 -17.98
CA LYS A 25 -0.84 -11.42 -18.37
C LYS A 25 -0.55 -10.25 -17.44
N THR A 26 -0.49 -10.49 -16.14
CA THR A 26 -0.18 -9.46 -15.13
C THR A 26 1.23 -8.93 -15.33
N ILE A 27 2.23 -9.79 -15.53
CA ILE A 27 3.62 -9.38 -15.77
C ILE A 27 3.74 -8.56 -17.07
N ARG A 28 3.10 -9.01 -18.16
CA ARG A 28 3.13 -8.27 -19.45
C ARG A 28 2.45 -6.90 -19.37
N ASN A 29 1.42 -6.77 -18.55
CA ASN A 29 0.68 -5.53 -18.37
C ASN A 29 1.22 -4.68 -17.22
N PHE A 30 2.29 -5.09 -16.55
CA PHE A 30 2.86 -4.38 -15.40
C PHE A 30 3.19 -2.92 -15.74
N ALA A 31 3.77 -2.67 -16.91
CA ALA A 31 4.09 -1.31 -17.35
C ALA A 31 2.87 -0.39 -17.51
N LYS A 32 1.68 -0.97 -17.78
CA LYS A 32 0.45 -0.18 -17.96
C LYS A 32 -0.03 0.52 -16.70
N GLN A 33 0.42 0.08 -15.53
CA GLN A 33 0.10 0.78 -14.28
C GLN A 33 0.67 2.20 -14.23
N PHE A 34 1.77 2.47 -14.96
CA PHE A 34 2.40 3.78 -15.03
C PHE A 34 1.68 4.73 -16.00
N GLU A 35 0.71 4.24 -16.78
CA GLU A 35 -0.16 5.06 -17.62
C GLU A 35 -1.33 5.66 -16.80
N TYR A 36 -1.53 5.18 -15.57
CA TYR A 36 -2.58 5.66 -14.69
C TYR A 36 -2.20 7.01 -14.09
N GLU A 37 -3.02 8.00 -14.33
CA GLU A 37 -2.92 9.32 -13.72
C GLU A 37 -3.88 9.39 -12.51
N PRO A 38 -3.36 9.36 -11.28
CA PRO A 38 -4.20 9.45 -10.09
C PRO A 38 -4.79 10.85 -9.98
N LYS A 39 -6.06 10.92 -9.55
CA LYS A 39 -6.72 12.17 -9.21
C LYS A 39 -6.70 12.34 -7.69
N ILE A 40 -6.29 13.52 -7.25
CA ILE A 40 -6.32 13.90 -5.84
C ILE A 40 -7.64 14.61 -5.58
N GLU A 41 -8.47 14.05 -4.70
CA GLU A 41 -9.68 14.71 -4.24
C GLU A 41 -9.31 15.81 -3.24
N ASN A 42 -9.98 16.96 -3.32
CA ASN A 42 -9.75 18.13 -2.46
C ASN A 42 -8.29 18.68 -2.54
N GLU A 43 -7.68 18.61 -3.71
CA GLU A 43 -6.32 19.12 -3.95
C GLU A 43 -6.18 20.60 -3.55
N ASP A 44 -7.24 21.38 -3.69
CA ASP A 44 -7.32 22.80 -3.30
C ASP A 44 -7.13 23.03 -1.80
N ARG A 45 -7.39 22.02 -0.97
CA ARG A 45 -7.21 22.05 0.49
C ARG A 45 -5.82 21.59 0.93
N TRP A 46 -5.09 20.94 0.03
CA TRP A 46 -3.77 20.41 0.34
C TRP A 46 -2.73 21.51 0.41
N LYS A 47 -1.94 21.52 1.48
CA LYS A 47 -0.80 22.42 1.66
C LYS A 47 0.48 21.60 1.84
N PRO A 48 1.54 21.90 1.10
CA PRO A 48 2.83 21.25 1.33
C PRO A 48 3.37 21.69 2.69
N LEU A 49 3.54 20.74 3.61
CA LEU A 49 4.02 20.98 4.97
C LEU A 49 5.53 20.77 5.11
N GLY A 50 6.18 20.23 4.08
CA GLY A 50 7.63 19.97 4.07
C GLY A 50 8.06 18.75 4.88
N LYS A 51 7.22 18.24 5.78
CA LYS A 51 7.43 17.00 6.54
C LYS A 51 6.30 16.02 6.28
N TYR A 52 6.66 14.76 6.08
CA TYR A 52 5.73 13.71 5.66
C TYR A 52 5.88 12.46 6.51
N ILE A 53 4.77 11.76 6.75
CA ILE A 53 4.79 10.43 7.35
C ILE A 53 3.82 9.52 6.61
N ILE A 54 4.28 8.35 6.20
CA ILE A 54 3.44 7.29 5.64
C ILE A 54 3.18 6.26 6.71
N CYS A 55 1.90 6.03 7.00
CA CYS A 55 1.43 5.02 7.93
C CYS A 55 0.82 3.86 7.15
N GLY A 56 1.41 2.68 7.26
CA GLY A 56 0.95 1.49 6.56
C GLY A 56 1.65 0.24 7.00
N MET A 57 0.98 -0.89 6.87
CA MET A 57 1.50 -2.21 7.24
C MET A 57 1.85 -3.04 6.02
N GLY A 58 2.80 -3.97 6.18
CA GLY A 58 3.20 -4.90 5.13
C GLY A 58 3.65 -4.18 3.85
N GLY A 59 3.09 -4.54 2.69
CA GLY A 59 3.42 -3.92 1.41
C GLY A 59 3.01 -2.45 1.27
N SER A 60 2.07 -1.96 2.09
CA SER A 60 1.55 -0.60 2.00
C SER A 60 2.54 0.49 2.43
N HIS A 61 3.61 0.14 3.16
CA HIS A 61 4.65 1.11 3.55
C HIS A 61 5.82 1.18 2.56
N LEU A 62 6.00 0.17 1.69
CA LEU A 62 7.13 0.09 0.76
C LEU A 62 7.27 1.31 -0.15
N GLN A 63 6.17 1.94 -0.50
CA GLN A 63 6.19 3.19 -1.26
C GLN A 63 6.97 4.30 -0.53
N GLY A 64 6.88 4.36 0.80
CA GLY A 64 7.65 5.30 1.61
C GLY A 64 9.15 5.02 1.54
N ASP A 65 9.54 3.75 1.67
CA ASP A 65 10.94 3.32 1.57
C ASP A 65 11.53 3.63 0.19
N VAL A 66 10.74 3.40 -0.87
CA VAL A 66 11.14 3.75 -2.24
C VAL A 66 11.33 5.25 -2.39
N MET A 67 10.40 6.06 -1.88
CA MET A 67 10.48 7.53 -1.99
C MET A 67 11.65 8.10 -1.20
N GLN A 68 11.95 7.60 -0.01
CA GLN A 68 13.12 8.02 0.77
C GLN A 68 14.42 7.81 0.00
N ASN A 69 14.51 6.74 -0.79
CA ASN A 69 15.69 6.43 -1.61
C ASN A 69 15.71 7.20 -2.95
N ALA A 70 14.54 7.47 -3.53
CA ALA A 70 14.43 8.09 -4.85
C ALA A 70 14.49 9.62 -4.82
N VAL A 71 14.08 10.25 -3.71
CA VAL A 71 14.00 11.71 -3.59
C VAL A 71 14.97 12.20 -2.51
N PRO A 72 16.20 12.60 -2.88
CA PRO A 72 17.18 13.10 -1.92
C PRO A 72 16.66 14.32 -1.16
N GLY A 73 16.80 14.29 0.15
CA GLY A 73 16.42 15.42 1.02
C GLY A 73 14.93 15.50 1.38
N ILE A 74 14.10 14.53 0.99
CA ILE A 74 12.72 14.46 1.46
C ILE A 74 12.69 14.16 2.97
N ASP A 75 11.97 14.98 3.74
CA ASP A 75 11.73 14.71 5.17
C ASP A 75 10.50 13.79 5.29
N LEU A 76 10.70 12.52 4.97
CA LEU A 76 9.69 11.48 4.98
C LEU A 76 10.05 10.41 6.00
N SER A 77 9.10 10.09 6.87
CA SER A 77 9.17 8.98 7.83
C SER A 77 8.17 7.88 7.47
N VAL A 78 8.48 6.64 7.84
CA VAL A 78 7.58 5.49 7.67
C VAL A 78 7.20 4.95 9.03
N HIS A 79 5.89 4.85 9.28
CA HIS A 79 5.32 4.33 10.52
C HIS A 79 4.56 3.03 10.25
N GLN A 80 4.97 1.95 10.93
CA GLN A 80 4.46 0.59 10.72
C GLN A 80 3.79 -0.01 11.97
N TYR A 81 3.53 0.82 12.95
CA TYR A 81 3.00 0.38 14.24
C TYR A 81 1.60 0.91 14.49
N ASP A 82 0.92 0.33 15.45
CA ASP A 82 -0.38 0.80 15.89
C ASP A 82 -0.28 2.19 16.56
N GLY A 83 -1.28 3.01 16.33
CA GLY A 83 -1.39 4.34 16.88
C GLY A 83 -0.53 5.41 16.22
N LEU A 84 -0.50 6.59 16.82
CA LEU A 84 0.32 7.71 16.35
C LEU A 84 1.79 7.52 16.73
N PRO A 85 2.71 8.01 15.92
CA PRO A 85 4.11 8.08 16.31
C PRO A 85 4.25 8.95 17.58
N HIS A 86 5.18 8.59 18.45
CA HIS A 86 5.46 9.31 19.70
C HIS A 86 6.20 10.63 19.42
N TRP A 87 5.62 11.49 18.59
CA TRP A 87 6.13 12.80 18.29
C TRP A 87 5.37 13.88 19.06
N PRO A 88 6.04 15.01 19.36
CA PRO A 88 5.35 16.16 19.93
C PRO A 88 4.19 16.61 19.05
N GLU A 89 3.10 17.05 19.66
CA GLU A 89 1.89 17.48 18.95
C GLU A 89 2.18 18.61 17.94
N GLU A 90 3.08 19.51 18.28
CA GLU A 90 3.50 20.60 17.38
C GLU A 90 4.17 20.08 16.09
N VAL A 91 4.91 18.98 16.18
CA VAL A 91 5.53 18.32 15.02
C VAL A 91 4.46 17.64 14.17
N LEU A 92 3.52 16.94 14.82
CA LEU A 92 2.41 16.28 14.11
C LEU A 92 1.54 17.27 13.34
N LYS A 93 1.25 18.44 13.92
CA LYS A 93 0.49 19.52 13.25
C LYS A 93 1.18 20.09 12.00
N GLN A 94 2.49 19.95 11.90
CA GLN A 94 3.29 20.40 10.75
C GLN A 94 3.67 19.28 9.79
N THR A 95 3.13 18.09 10.00
CA THR A 95 3.44 16.90 9.22
C THR A 95 2.23 16.47 8.40
N LEU A 96 2.42 16.27 7.09
CA LEU A 96 1.40 15.62 6.28
C LEU A 96 1.40 14.12 6.57
N ILE A 97 0.26 13.64 7.01
CA ILE A 97 0.06 12.25 7.41
C ILE A 97 -0.67 11.52 6.29
N ILE A 98 -0.05 10.47 5.76
CA ILE A 98 -0.58 9.67 4.67
C ILE A 98 -0.89 8.27 5.21
N ALA A 99 -2.19 7.96 5.35
CA ALA A 99 -2.63 6.63 5.73
C ALA A 99 -2.72 5.74 4.48
N SER A 100 -1.93 4.67 4.43
CA SER A 100 -1.85 3.76 3.28
C SER A 100 -2.35 2.37 3.67
N SER A 101 -3.44 1.93 3.03
CA SER A 101 -3.98 0.58 3.19
C SER A 101 -4.61 0.10 1.89
N TYR A 102 -4.14 -1.02 1.38
CA TYR A 102 -4.72 -1.64 0.18
C TYR A 102 -6.14 -2.17 0.44
N SER A 103 -6.36 -2.79 1.59
CA SER A 103 -7.67 -3.35 1.97
C SER A 103 -8.65 -2.29 2.52
N GLY A 104 -8.14 -1.16 2.98
CA GLY A 104 -8.91 -0.14 3.70
C GLY A 104 -9.31 -0.52 5.12
N ASN A 105 -9.06 -1.78 5.53
CA ASN A 105 -9.51 -2.35 6.82
C ASN A 105 -8.32 -2.79 7.70
N THR A 106 -7.11 -2.38 7.40
CA THR A 106 -5.94 -2.66 8.24
C THR A 106 -6.14 -2.01 9.60
N GLU A 107 -6.17 -2.80 10.66
CA GLU A 107 -6.53 -2.37 12.02
C GLU A 107 -5.66 -1.21 12.51
N GLU A 108 -4.36 -1.29 12.26
CA GLU A 108 -3.39 -0.26 12.61
C GLU A 108 -3.67 1.06 11.89
N VAL A 109 -4.04 1.01 10.60
CA VAL A 109 -4.36 2.20 9.80
C VAL A 109 -5.68 2.81 10.23
N VAL A 110 -6.68 1.98 10.55
CA VAL A 110 -7.98 2.45 11.07
C VAL A 110 -7.82 3.07 12.45
N SER A 111 -7.08 2.43 13.35
CA SER A 111 -6.76 2.95 14.68
C SER A 111 -6.01 4.28 14.61
N PHE A 112 -5.07 4.38 13.69
CA PHE A 112 -4.33 5.60 13.42
C PHE A 112 -5.24 6.74 12.94
N ALA A 113 -6.08 6.48 11.92
CA ALA A 113 -7.00 7.48 11.38
C ALA A 113 -8.00 7.97 12.43
N ALA A 114 -8.51 7.07 13.29
CA ALA A 114 -9.42 7.43 14.38
C ALA A 114 -8.82 8.37 15.43
N LYS A 115 -7.49 8.34 15.62
CA LYS A 115 -6.78 9.23 16.56
C LYS A 115 -6.47 10.61 16.00
N LEU A 116 -6.66 10.79 14.69
CA LEU A 116 -6.47 12.08 14.01
C LEU A 116 -7.77 12.89 13.88
N SER A 117 -8.92 12.26 14.13
CA SER A 117 -10.25 12.90 14.10
C SER A 117 -10.55 13.62 15.39
#